data_9928d1561986db0c805a24473d64c6af
#
_entry.id   9928d1561986db0c805a24473d64c6af
#
_cell.length_a   1.000
_cell.length_b   1.000
_cell.length_c   1.000
_cell.angle_alpha   90.00
_cell.angle_beta   90.00
_cell.angle_gamma   90.00
#
_symmetry.space_group_name_H-M   'P 1'
#
loop_
_entity.id
_entity.type
_entity.pdbx_description
1 polymer ?
#
loop_
_entity_poly.entity_id
_entity_poly.type
_entity_poly.pdbx_seq_one_letter_code
_entity_poly.pdbx_strand_id
1 'polypeptide(L)'
;INPVSCIGCGICVPGCPKEAIELKNSTDAQLMAQIRAVSEGGKSPKIVAFLEKEIAYGSADLAGQSRVSYPSNVRIVGVPTTGRVGLKHVLQAFASGADGVVFIEDHGGVFTEEALREHVTQMKKELREYGIEPLRLMSFSTTLPEYNKVQNTFETFDSRISKIGPLS
;
A
#
# COMPACT_ATOMS: atom_id res chain seq x y z
N ILE A 1 -0.58 12.79 -22.26
CA ILE A 1 0.15 13.25 -21.06
C ILE A 1 1.25 14.20 -21.54
N ASN A 2 1.33 15.40 -20.94
CA ASN A 2 2.37 16.36 -21.27
C ASN A 2 3.69 15.94 -20.56
N PRO A 3 4.76 15.57 -21.30
CA PRO A 3 6.00 15.09 -20.70
C PRO A 3 6.76 16.15 -19.89
N VAL A 4 6.48 17.43 -20.12
CA VAL A 4 7.11 18.54 -19.38
C VAL A 4 6.49 18.74 -18.00
N SER A 5 5.19 18.44 -17.86
CA SER A 5 4.43 18.66 -16.62
C SER A 5 4.19 17.37 -15.82
N CYS A 6 4.50 16.22 -16.43
CA CYS A 6 4.26 14.93 -15.78
C CYS A 6 5.41 14.58 -14.83
N ILE A 7 5.11 14.47 -13.54
CA ILE A 7 6.08 14.08 -12.50
C ILE A 7 6.20 12.55 -12.31
N GLY A 8 5.43 11.75 -13.08
CA GLY A 8 5.52 10.29 -12.99
C GLY A 8 4.87 9.66 -11.74
N CYS A 9 3.98 10.35 -11.05
CA CYS A 9 3.33 9.86 -9.82
C CYS A 9 2.42 8.62 -10.05
N GLY A 10 1.90 8.44 -11.27
CA GLY A 10 1.10 7.26 -11.65
C GLY A 10 -0.36 7.27 -11.19
N ILE A 11 -0.86 8.31 -10.55
CA ILE A 11 -2.26 8.41 -10.07
C ILE A 11 -3.27 8.25 -11.22
N CYS A 12 -2.93 8.71 -12.43
CA CYS A 12 -3.79 8.61 -13.60
C CYS A 12 -3.94 7.18 -14.13
N VAL A 13 -3.08 6.24 -13.75
CA VAL A 13 -3.10 4.86 -14.27
C VAL A 13 -4.33 4.09 -13.80
N PRO A 14 -4.60 3.94 -12.50
CA PRO A 14 -5.78 3.22 -12.03
C PRO A 14 -7.09 3.95 -12.34
N GLY A 15 -7.03 5.27 -12.58
CA GLY A 15 -8.20 6.08 -12.94
C GLY A 15 -8.55 6.04 -14.43
N CYS A 16 -7.76 5.39 -15.27
CA CYS A 16 -8.03 5.31 -16.72
C CYS A 16 -9.01 4.17 -17.02
N PRO A 17 -10.27 4.45 -17.41
CA PRO A 17 -11.27 3.40 -17.64
C PRO A 17 -10.97 2.53 -18.88
N LYS A 18 -10.06 2.96 -19.75
CA LYS A 18 -9.61 2.22 -20.93
C LYS A 18 -8.27 1.50 -20.71
N GLU A 19 -7.70 1.60 -19.50
CA GLU A 19 -6.38 1.05 -19.18
C GLU A 19 -5.27 1.43 -20.19
N ALA A 20 -5.43 2.59 -20.83
CA ALA A 20 -4.55 3.06 -21.92
C ALA A 20 -3.31 3.84 -21.40
N ILE A 21 -3.18 3.97 -20.09
CA ILE A 21 -2.08 4.70 -19.45
C ILE A 21 -1.21 3.70 -18.70
N GLU A 22 0.07 3.69 -19.02
CA GLU A 22 1.05 2.88 -18.32
C GLU A 22 2.23 3.74 -17.85
N LEU A 23 2.75 3.43 -16.68
CA LEU A 23 3.94 4.06 -16.14
C LEU A 23 5.18 3.22 -16.49
N LYS A 24 6.07 3.74 -17.33
CA LYS A 24 7.19 3.01 -17.95
C LYS A 24 8.06 2.21 -16.96
N ASN A 25 8.33 2.75 -15.78
CA ASN A 25 9.18 2.12 -14.77
C ASN A 25 8.39 1.48 -13.60
N SER A 26 7.07 1.46 -13.69
CA SER A 26 6.16 0.87 -12.71
C SER A 26 4.89 0.42 -13.42
N THR A 27 5.06 -0.53 -14.35
CA THR A 27 3.94 -1.08 -15.13
C THR A 27 2.99 -1.88 -14.23
N ASP A 28 1.75 -2.05 -14.65
CA ASP A 28 0.80 -2.90 -13.93
C ASP A 28 1.31 -4.34 -13.80
N ALA A 29 1.92 -4.87 -14.86
CA ALA A 29 2.49 -6.21 -14.85
C ALA A 29 3.60 -6.35 -13.80
N GLN A 30 4.49 -5.36 -13.69
CA GLN A 30 5.55 -5.34 -12.67
C GLN A 30 4.98 -5.26 -11.26
N LEU A 31 4.00 -4.37 -11.04
CA LEU A 31 3.37 -4.20 -9.73
C LEU A 31 2.61 -5.47 -9.32
N MET A 32 1.85 -6.07 -10.23
CA MET A 32 1.15 -7.34 -9.98
C MET A 32 2.12 -8.49 -9.67
N ALA A 33 3.27 -8.54 -10.35
CA ALA A 33 4.30 -9.55 -10.07
C ALA A 33 4.92 -9.36 -8.68
N GLN A 34 5.23 -8.13 -8.28
CA GLN A 34 5.72 -7.81 -6.94
C GLN A 34 4.69 -8.20 -5.87
N ILE A 35 3.42 -7.82 -6.05
CA ILE A 35 2.34 -8.16 -5.13
C ILE A 35 2.24 -9.68 -4.93
N ARG A 36 2.24 -10.46 -6.02
CA ARG A 36 2.24 -11.92 -5.92
C ARG A 36 3.44 -12.44 -5.14
N ALA A 37 4.64 -12.01 -5.50
CA ALA A 37 5.87 -12.46 -4.88
C ALA A 37 5.92 -12.18 -3.36
N VAL A 38 5.47 -11.00 -2.92
CA VAL A 38 5.44 -10.66 -1.50
C VAL A 38 4.29 -11.32 -0.75
N SER A 39 3.22 -11.71 -1.43
CA SER A 39 2.07 -12.38 -0.81
C SER A 39 2.25 -13.89 -0.70
N GLU A 40 3.14 -14.49 -1.51
CA GLU A 40 3.41 -15.93 -1.49
C GLU A 40 4.20 -16.34 -0.25
N GLY A 41 3.89 -17.55 0.25
CA GLY A 41 4.59 -18.17 1.38
C GLY A 41 4.41 -17.43 2.72
N GLY A 42 5.12 -17.88 3.74
CA GLY A 42 5.06 -17.31 5.08
C GLY A 42 3.85 -17.76 5.91
N LYS A 43 3.84 -17.34 7.17
CA LYS A 43 2.74 -17.61 8.12
C LYS A 43 1.75 -16.45 8.11
N SER A 44 0.47 -16.77 8.29
CA SER A 44 -0.58 -15.77 8.54
C SER A 44 -0.41 -15.16 9.96
N PRO A 45 -0.77 -13.89 10.18
CA PRO A 45 -1.30 -12.98 9.17
C PRO A 45 -0.22 -12.44 8.23
N LYS A 46 -0.54 -12.28 6.95
CA LYS A 46 0.33 -11.65 5.94
C LYS A 46 -0.18 -10.26 5.60
N ILE A 47 0.67 -9.27 5.72
CA ILE A 47 0.33 -7.87 5.48
C ILE A 47 1.18 -7.36 4.31
N VAL A 48 0.51 -6.83 3.29
CA VAL A 48 1.16 -6.12 2.19
C VAL A 48 1.08 -4.62 2.46
N ALA A 49 2.23 -3.96 2.49
CA ALA A 49 2.33 -2.53 2.74
C ALA A 49 2.80 -1.82 1.46
N PHE A 50 1.93 -0.97 0.90
CA PHE A 50 2.29 -0.08 -0.20
C PHE A 50 2.81 1.23 0.36
N LEU A 51 4.09 1.51 0.15
CA LEU A 51 4.75 2.72 0.63
C LEU A 51 5.13 3.62 -0.55
N GLU A 52 4.81 4.90 -0.41
CA GLU A 52 5.41 5.90 -1.28
C GLU A 52 6.95 5.82 -1.18
N LYS A 53 7.66 5.89 -2.32
CA LYS A 53 9.07 5.49 -2.44
C LYS A 53 10.07 6.40 -1.74
N GLU A 54 9.78 7.69 -1.61
CA GLU A 54 10.79 8.67 -1.16
C GLU A 54 10.74 8.86 0.36
N ILE A 55 9.60 9.26 0.87
CA ILE A 55 9.44 9.63 2.28
C ILE A 55 8.93 8.45 3.12
N ALA A 56 7.86 7.81 2.69
CA ALA A 56 7.27 6.72 3.48
C ALA A 56 8.19 5.49 3.53
N TYR A 57 8.80 5.14 2.40
CA TYR A 57 9.80 4.06 2.34
C TYR A 57 11.06 4.44 3.13
N GLY A 58 11.53 5.69 2.96
CA GLY A 58 12.66 6.22 3.72
C GLY A 58 12.43 6.21 5.24
N SER A 59 11.20 6.45 5.69
CA SER A 59 10.83 6.35 7.12
C SER A 59 10.90 4.90 7.63
N ALA A 60 10.51 3.92 6.82
CA ALA A 60 10.63 2.50 7.18
C ALA A 60 12.11 2.06 7.24
N ASP A 61 12.94 2.56 6.32
CA ASP A 61 14.39 2.32 6.28
C ASP A 61 15.09 2.94 7.50
N LEU A 62 14.71 4.17 7.86
CA LEU A 62 15.24 4.87 9.04
C LEU A 62 14.90 4.12 10.34
N ALA A 63 13.73 3.49 10.43
CA ALA A 63 13.39 2.61 11.54
C ALA A 63 14.43 1.48 11.68
N GLY A 64 14.76 0.81 10.59
CA GLY A 64 15.80 -0.23 10.55
C GLY A 64 17.17 0.28 10.98
N GLN A 65 17.61 1.43 10.50
CA GLN A 65 18.87 2.09 10.91
C GLN A 65 18.87 2.43 12.40
N SER A 66 17.72 2.81 12.94
CA SER A 66 17.53 3.12 14.38
C SER A 66 17.38 1.85 15.24
N ARG A 67 17.60 0.66 14.68
CA ARG A 67 17.42 -0.66 15.33
C ARG A 67 16.00 -0.88 15.87
N VAL A 68 15.04 -0.26 15.22
CA VAL A 68 13.61 -0.42 15.50
C VAL A 68 13.07 -1.42 14.48
N SER A 69 12.53 -2.54 14.96
CA SER A 69 11.97 -3.57 14.07
C SER A 69 10.46 -3.49 14.02
N TYR A 70 9.88 -3.86 12.90
CA TYR A 70 8.45 -4.08 12.73
C TYR A 70 8.17 -5.57 12.44
N PRO A 71 6.91 -6.03 12.55
CA PRO A 71 6.58 -7.45 12.35
C PRO A 71 7.07 -8.01 11.01
N SER A 72 7.74 -9.15 11.02
CA SER A 72 8.36 -9.77 9.83
C SER A 72 7.36 -10.26 8.77
N ASN A 73 6.09 -10.34 9.12
CA ASN A 73 4.97 -10.68 8.23
C ASN A 73 4.42 -9.45 7.47
N VAL A 74 4.92 -8.25 7.75
CA VAL A 74 4.68 -7.05 6.96
C VAL A 74 5.70 -7.00 5.81
N ARG A 75 5.21 -7.00 4.58
CA ARG A 75 6.03 -6.99 3.38
C ARG A 75 5.76 -5.74 2.56
N ILE A 76 6.81 -5.00 2.28
CA ILE A 76 6.73 -3.67 1.66
C ILE A 76 6.84 -3.79 0.13
N VAL A 77 5.95 -3.07 -0.55
CA VAL A 77 6.00 -2.80 -1.99
C VAL A 77 6.11 -1.28 -2.18
N GLY A 78 7.25 -0.82 -2.69
CA GLY A 78 7.48 0.59 -2.97
C GLY A 78 6.76 1.03 -4.25
N VAL A 79 5.98 2.10 -4.17
CA VAL A 79 5.24 2.69 -5.29
C VAL A 79 5.53 4.19 -5.42
N PRO A 80 5.43 4.77 -6.63
CA PRO A 80 5.68 6.22 -6.79
C PRO A 80 4.79 7.08 -5.89
N THR A 81 3.51 6.73 -5.77
CA THR A 81 2.54 7.20 -4.77
C THR A 81 1.57 6.07 -4.51
N THR A 82 0.91 6.06 -3.36
CA THR A 82 -0.12 5.04 -3.08
C THR A 82 -1.36 5.22 -3.96
N GLY A 83 -1.59 6.41 -4.51
CA GLY A 83 -2.60 6.67 -5.52
C GLY A 83 -2.38 5.90 -6.85
N ARG A 84 -1.20 5.33 -7.08
CA ARG A 84 -0.92 4.40 -8.20
C ARG A 84 -1.59 3.03 -7.99
N VAL A 85 -1.92 2.68 -6.76
CA VAL A 85 -2.48 1.37 -6.39
C VAL A 85 -4.00 1.42 -6.48
N GLY A 86 -4.58 0.82 -7.51
CA GLY A 86 -6.03 0.70 -7.67
C GLY A 86 -6.61 -0.56 -7.00
N LEU A 87 -7.94 -0.68 -7.00
CA LEU A 87 -8.66 -1.82 -6.43
C LEU A 87 -8.13 -3.17 -6.93
N LYS A 88 -7.86 -3.30 -8.23
CA LYS A 88 -7.32 -4.54 -8.81
C LYS A 88 -6.02 -5.03 -8.16
N HIS A 89 -5.16 -4.11 -7.73
CA HIS A 89 -3.92 -4.44 -7.04
C HIS A 89 -4.17 -4.94 -5.62
N VAL A 90 -5.12 -4.33 -4.92
CA VAL A 90 -5.53 -4.74 -3.57
C VAL A 90 -6.21 -6.12 -3.61
N LEU A 91 -7.11 -6.34 -4.58
CA LEU A 91 -7.72 -7.65 -4.81
C LEU A 91 -6.67 -8.71 -5.14
N GLN A 92 -5.65 -8.37 -5.96
CA GLN A 92 -4.54 -9.29 -6.25
C GLN A 92 -3.77 -9.66 -4.97
N ALA A 93 -3.52 -8.70 -4.08
CA ALA A 93 -2.85 -8.99 -2.81
C ALA A 93 -3.66 -10.00 -1.98
N PHE A 94 -4.95 -9.79 -1.81
CA PHE A 94 -5.83 -10.73 -1.10
C PHE A 94 -5.93 -12.09 -1.80
N ALA A 95 -6.10 -12.11 -3.12
CA ALA A 95 -6.13 -13.35 -3.91
C ALA A 95 -4.81 -14.14 -3.85
N SER A 96 -3.68 -13.47 -3.62
CA SER A 96 -2.37 -14.09 -3.43
C SER A 96 -2.08 -14.47 -1.97
N GLY A 97 -3.05 -14.32 -1.09
CA GLY A 97 -3.00 -14.78 0.31
C GLY A 97 -2.58 -13.72 1.33
N ALA A 98 -2.66 -12.45 1.01
CA ALA A 98 -2.55 -11.41 2.03
C ALA A 98 -3.82 -11.40 2.91
N ASP A 99 -3.64 -11.14 4.20
CA ASP A 99 -4.72 -11.01 5.19
C ASP A 99 -5.05 -9.54 5.48
N GLY A 100 -4.15 -8.64 5.14
CA GLY A 100 -4.32 -7.20 5.31
C GLY A 100 -3.47 -6.40 4.33
N VAL A 101 -3.93 -5.18 4.03
CA VAL A 101 -3.25 -4.22 3.17
C VAL A 101 -3.16 -2.87 3.87
N VAL A 102 -1.99 -2.22 3.82
CA VAL A 102 -1.79 -0.88 4.37
C VAL A 102 -1.16 0.04 3.32
N PHE A 103 -1.65 1.27 3.25
CA PHE A 103 -1.09 2.35 2.45
C PHE A 103 -0.39 3.36 3.33
N ILE A 104 0.85 3.69 3.00
CA ILE A 104 1.61 4.74 3.68
C ILE A 104 2.10 5.75 2.65
N GLU A 105 1.66 6.99 2.81
CA GLU A 105 1.96 8.09 1.90
C GLU A 105 2.82 9.16 2.57
N ASP A 106 3.51 9.97 1.79
CA ASP A 106 4.12 11.19 2.27
C ASP A 106 3.06 12.23 2.65
N HIS A 107 3.18 12.81 3.84
CA HIS A 107 2.24 13.85 4.32
C HIS A 107 2.24 15.11 3.44
N GLY A 108 3.40 15.46 2.85
CA GLY A 108 3.57 16.62 1.97
C GLY A 108 3.55 16.29 0.48
N GLY A 109 3.23 15.05 0.12
CA GLY A 109 3.31 14.56 -1.25
C GLY A 109 2.21 15.04 -2.18
N VAL A 110 2.35 14.68 -3.46
CA VAL A 110 1.36 15.03 -4.50
C VAL A 110 0.03 14.31 -4.34
N PHE A 111 0.01 13.19 -3.64
CA PHE A 111 -1.20 12.48 -3.25
C PHE A 111 -1.52 12.83 -1.80
N THR A 112 -2.31 13.87 -1.63
CA THR A 112 -2.60 14.46 -0.31
C THR A 112 -3.25 13.47 0.65
N GLU A 113 -3.14 13.74 1.95
CA GLU A 113 -3.78 12.92 2.98
C GLU A 113 -5.30 12.81 2.78
N GLU A 114 -5.94 13.87 2.31
CA GLU A 114 -7.37 13.86 2.00
C GLU A 114 -7.67 12.92 0.82
N ALA A 115 -6.90 13.04 -0.27
CA ALA A 115 -7.05 12.17 -1.44
C ALA A 115 -6.78 10.70 -1.08
N LEU A 116 -5.79 10.41 -0.24
CA LEU A 116 -5.51 9.07 0.28
C LEU A 116 -6.71 8.53 1.06
N ARG A 117 -7.29 9.33 1.95
CA ARG A 117 -8.45 8.95 2.76
C ARG A 117 -9.68 8.66 1.91
N GLU A 118 -9.95 9.50 0.91
CA GLU A 118 -11.05 9.30 -0.03
C GLU A 118 -10.84 8.01 -0.85
N HIS A 119 -9.66 7.83 -1.39
CA HIS A 119 -9.27 6.66 -2.17
C HIS A 119 -9.47 5.35 -1.40
N VAL A 120 -8.97 5.31 -0.17
CA VAL A 120 -9.12 4.14 0.71
C VAL A 120 -10.56 3.94 1.15
N THR A 121 -11.30 5.01 1.39
CA THR A 121 -12.73 4.93 1.75
C THR A 121 -13.54 4.34 0.61
N GLN A 122 -13.26 4.75 -0.62
CA GLN A 122 -13.91 4.18 -1.80
C GLN A 122 -13.55 2.71 -1.98
N MET A 123 -12.27 2.34 -1.88
CA MET A 123 -11.84 0.94 -1.94
C MET A 123 -12.50 0.07 -0.86
N LYS A 124 -12.66 0.58 0.36
CA LYS A 124 -13.35 -0.15 1.43
C LYS A 124 -14.82 -0.44 1.12
N LYS A 125 -15.49 0.44 0.37
CA LYS A 125 -16.87 0.17 -0.10
C LYS A 125 -16.87 -0.94 -1.13
N GLU A 126 -15.97 -0.86 -2.11
CA GLU A 126 -15.86 -1.83 -3.18
C GLU A 126 -15.43 -3.21 -2.67
N LEU A 127 -14.49 -3.29 -1.73
CA LEU A 127 -14.05 -4.55 -1.11
C LEU A 127 -15.19 -5.32 -0.43
N ARG A 128 -16.18 -4.62 0.12
CA ARG A 128 -17.38 -5.27 0.69
C ARG A 128 -18.17 -6.09 -0.34
N GLU A 129 -18.19 -5.65 -1.59
CA GLU A 129 -18.87 -6.37 -2.68
C GLU A 129 -18.18 -7.71 -2.99
N TYR A 130 -16.89 -7.82 -2.65
CA TYR A 130 -16.11 -9.05 -2.74
C TYR A 130 -16.07 -9.85 -1.43
N GLY A 131 -16.86 -9.47 -0.43
CA GLY A 131 -16.89 -10.16 0.87
C GLY A 131 -15.67 -9.89 1.77
N ILE A 132 -14.85 -8.88 1.44
CA ILE A 132 -13.64 -8.56 2.20
C ILE A 132 -13.98 -7.49 3.25
N GLU A 133 -13.61 -7.75 4.50
CA GLU A 133 -13.89 -6.81 5.59
C GLU A 133 -13.07 -5.52 5.44
N PRO A 134 -13.72 -4.34 5.52
CA PRO A 134 -13.06 -3.04 5.38
C PRO A 134 -11.93 -2.78 6.39
N LEU A 135 -11.93 -3.50 7.50
CA LEU A 135 -10.89 -3.41 8.54
C LEU A 135 -9.54 -4.02 8.09
N ARG A 136 -9.55 -4.82 7.01
CA ARG A 136 -8.35 -5.39 6.39
C ARG A 136 -7.58 -4.38 5.51
N LEU A 137 -8.13 -3.20 5.29
CA LEU A 137 -7.46 -2.10 4.60
C LEU A 137 -7.28 -0.91 5.52
N MET A 138 -6.05 -0.37 5.58
CA MET A 138 -5.67 0.78 6.40
C MET A 138 -4.81 1.75 5.59
N SER A 139 -4.82 3.02 5.98
CA SER A 139 -3.93 4.03 5.42
C SER A 139 -3.52 5.05 6.47
N PHE A 140 -2.35 5.63 6.31
CA PHE A 140 -1.91 6.80 7.06
C PHE A 140 -0.82 7.56 6.27
N SER A 141 -0.55 8.80 6.69
CA SER A 141 0.53 9.61 6.16
C SER A 141 1.65 9.74 7.17
N THR A 142 2.89 9.85 6.71
CA THR A 142 4.08 9.99 7.54
C THR A 142 5.04 11.03 6.97
N THR A 143 6.01 11.44 7.78
CA THR A 143 7.17 12.24 7.38
C THR A 143 8.45 11.52 7.81
N LEU A 144 9.61 11.86 7.24
CA LEU A 144 10.88 11.19 7.53
C LEU A 144 11.21 11.04 9.03
N PRO A 145 11.03 12.06 9.89
CA PRO A 145 11.36 11.91 11.32
C PRO A 145 10.39 11.01 12.08
N GLU A 146 9.24 10.65 11.50
CA GLU A 146 8.18 9.86 12.18
C GLU A 146 8.35 8.34 12.02
N TYR A 147 9.57 7.81 11.94
CA TYR A 147 9.81 6.37 11.77
C TYR A 147 9.15 5.50 12.86
N ASN A 148 9.03 6.00 14.09
CA ASN A 148 8.30 5.31 15.15
C ASN A 148 6.80 5.17 14.84
N LYS A 149 6.22 6.12 14.12
CA LYS A 149 4.81 6.07 13.71
C LYS A 149 4.58 4.90 12.73
N VAL A 150 5.51 4.69 11.81
CA VAL A 150 5.46 3.57 10.85
C VAL A 150 5.47 2.24 11.60
N GLN A 151 6.42 2.05 12.52
CA GLN A 151 6.51 0.84 13.34
C GLN A 151 5.23 0.60 14.15
N ASN A 152 4.81 1.59 14.94
CA ASN A 152 3.63 1.47 15.81
C ASN A 152 2.36 1.16 14.99
N THR A 153 2.27 1.71 13.79
CA THR A 153 1.15 1.44 12.88
C THR A 153 1.17 0.01 12.39
N PHE A 154 2.34 -0.51 11.99
CA PHE A 154 2.46 -1.90 11.60
C PHE A 154 2.11 -2.87 12.72
N GLU A 155 2.59 -2.63 13.94
CA GLU A 155 2.28 -3.45 15.13
C GLU A 155 0.77 -3.42 15.45
N THR A 156 0.18 -2.23 15.41
CA THR A 156 -1.25 -2.05 15.65
C THR A 156 -2.09 -2.76 14.60
N PHE A 157 -1.68 -2.65 13.34
CA PHE A 157 -2.40 -3.28 12.24
C PHE A 157 -2.23 -4.81 12.26
N ASP A 158 -1.03 -5.31 12.53
CA ASP A 158 -0.76 -6.74 12.71
C ASP A 158 -1.63 -7.33 13.82
N SER A 159 -1.69 -6.67 14.97
CA SER A 159 -2.55 -7.08 16.09
C SER A 159 -4.04 -7.10 15.72
N ARG A 160 -4.47 -6.16 14.88
CA ARG A 160 -5.85 -6.11 14.36
C ARG A 160 -6.13 -7.29 13.43
N ILE A 161 -5.26 -7.53 12.44
CA ILE A 161 -5.44 -8.61 11.47
C ILE A 161 -5.36 -9.98 12.17
N SER A 162 -4.47 -10.14 13.14
CA SER A 162 -4.41 -11.36 13.98
C SER A 162 -5.72 -11.66 14.70
N LYS A 163 -6.44 -10.64 15.16
CA LYS A 163 -7.75 -10.79 15.83
C LYS A 163 -8.89 -11.12 14.86
N ILE A 164 -8.84 -10.58 13.65
CA ILE A 164 -9.83 -10.87 12.59
C ILE A 164 -9.62 -12.31 12.07
N GLY A 165 -8.39 -12.79 12.08
CA GLY A 165 -8.00 -14.08 11.51
C GLY A 165 -7.69 -14.01 10.01
N PRO A 166 -7.25 -15.13 9.42
CA PRO A 166 -6.93 -15.21 7.99
C PRO A 166 -8.16 -14.93 7.12
N LEU A 167 -7.90 -14.39 5.94
CA LEU A 167 -8.95 -14.25 4.93
C LEU A 167 -9.24 -15.64 4.35
N SER A 168 -10.47 -16.10 4.50
CA SER A 168 -10.95 -17.41 4.04
C SER A 168 -11.60 -17.35 2.66
#